data_3fd136d4586ade17f3757c240de3212b
#
_entry.id   3fd136d4586ade17f3757c240de3212b
#
_cell.length_a   1.000
_cell.length_b   1.000
_cell.length_c   1.000
_cell.angle_alpha   90.00
_cell.angle_beta   90.00
_cell.angle_gamma   90.00
#
_symmetry.space_group_name_H-M   'P 1'
#
loop_
_entity.id
_entity.type
_entity.pdbx_description
1 polymer ?
#
loop_
_entity_poly.entity_id
_entity_poly.type
_entity_poly.pdbx_seq_one_letter_code
_entity_poly.pdbx_strand_id
1 'polypeptide(L)'
;MSPNKNCPQRKMNIFFFDKDQKIAAQLQCDKHVVKMVLETAQMLSTAARERGFELGYKSAYPKHPMTLWISESPHNYSWAIKHGLALGTEYQLRYHKVHKSHEVIKELAMLDNGDFTQMTEPPKCMPDEYKTDDYVQSYRNYYIGDKKRFAKYTNRTTPKFMQ
;
A
#
# COMPACT_ATOMS: atom_id res chain seq x y z
N MET A 1 11.29 -9.93 -21.81
CA MET A 1 10.54 -10.21 -20.58
C MET A 1 9.15 -9.66 -20.70
N SER A 2 8.16 -10.49 -20.56
CA SER A 2 6.79 -10.01 -20.49
C SER A 2 6.59 -9.36 -19.13
N PRO A 3 6.43 -8.07 -19.07
CA PRO A 3 6.39 -7.33 -17.80
C PRO A 3 5.15 -7.62 -16.97
N ASN A 4 4.09 -8.08 -17.61
CA ASN A 4 2.84 -8.40 -16.92
C ASN A 4 2.86 -9.73 -16.18
N LYS A 5 3.92 -10.52 -16.31
CA LYS A 5 4.05 -11.75 -15.52
C LYS A 5 4.22 -11.47 -14.04
N ASN A 6 4.66 -10.27 -13.68
CA ASN A 6 4.97 -9.91 -12.30
C ASN A 6 3.88 -9.10 -11.61
N CYS A 7 2.83 -8.70 -12.34
CA CYS A 7 1.75 -7.90 -11.76
C CYS A 7 0.41 -8.35 -12.32
N PRO A 8 -0.19 -9.41 -11.75
CA PRO A 8 -1.52 -9.85 -12.19
C PRO A 8 -2.52 -8.72 -12.02
N GLN A 9 -3.49 -8.64 -12.92
CA GLN A 9 -4.53 -7.60 -12.93
C GLN A 9 -5.42 -7.59 -11.69
N ARG A 10 -5.24 -8.51 -10.78
CA ARG A 10 -5.94 -8.50 -9.50
C ARG A 10 -5.33 -7.48 -8.57
N LYS A 11 -6.18 -6.69 -8.02
CA LYS A 11 -5.94 -5.39 -7.42
C LYS A 11 -5.47 -5.49 -5.97
N MET A 12 -4.31 -6.06 -5.75
CA MET A 12 -3.56 -5.82 -4.53
C MET A 12 -2.46 -4.83 -4.87
N ASN A 13 -2.35 -3.73 -4.13
CA ASN A 13 -1.31 -2.76 -4.41
C ASN A 13 -0.95 -1.95 -3.16
N ILE A 14 0.19 -1.31 -3.23
CA ILE A 14 0.58 -0.20 -2.37
C ILE A 14 1.03 0.91 -3.30
N PHE A 15 0.46 2.09 -3.12
CA PHE A 15 0.82 3.26 -3.94
C PHE A 15 2.00 3.98 -3.31
N PHE A 16 3.20 3.70 -3.79
CA PHE A 16 4.44 4.30 -3.29
C PHE A 16 4.62 5.71 -3.87
N PHE A 17 3.76 6.64 -3.51
CA PHE A 17 3.82 8.02 -3.99
C PHE A 17 4.93 8.84 -3.34
N ASP A 18 5.52 8.31 -2.29
CA ASP A 18 6.65 8.89 -1.58
C ASP A 18 7.39 7.77 -0.85
N LYS A 19 8.63 8.01 -0.51
CA LYS A 19 9.41 7.06 0.32
C LYS A 19 8.95 7.07 1.76
N ASP A 20 8.38 8.20 2.22
CA ASP A 20 7.78 8.32 3.53
C ASP A 20 6.36 7.75 3.52
N GLN A 21 6.08 6.86 4.45
CA GLN A 21 4.82 6.12 4.56
C GLN A 21 3.60 7.04 4.75
N LYS A 22 3.78 8.06 5.58
CA LYS A 22 2.70 8.99 5.91
C LYS A 22 2.38 9.89 4.72
N ILE A 23 3.41 10.42 4.08
CA ILE A 23 3.24 11.25 2.87
C ILE A 23 2.60 10.43 1.77
N ALA A 24 3.05 9.19 1.55
CA ALA A 24 2.46 8.30 0.56
C ALA A 24 0.96 8.09 0.80
N ALA A 25 0.53 7.95 2.06
CA ALA A 25 -0.88 7.82 2.42
C ALA A 25 -1.67 9.10 2.11
N GLN A 26 -1.11 10.25 2.45
CA GLN A 26 -1.76 11.56 2.23
C GLN A 26 -1.98 11.87 0.75
N LEU A 27 -1.14 11.34 -0.13
CA LEU A 27 -1.21 11.59 -1.56
C LEU A 27 -2.23 10.72 -2.29
N GLN A 28 -2.84 9.73 -1.63
CA GLN A 28 -3.87 8.88 -2.23
C GLN A 28 -5.22 9.58 -2.26
N CYS A 29 -5.97 9.32 -3.34
CA CYS A 29 -7.34 9.86 -3.47
C CYS A 29 -8.30 9.15 -2.51
N ASP A 30 -9.47 9.75 -2.29
CA ASP A 30 -10.48 9.25 -1.34
C ASP A 30 -10.80 7.77 -1.53
N LYS A 31 -11.08 7.37 -2.76
CA LYS A 31 -11.43 5.99 -3.09
C LYS A 31 -10.35 5.00 -2.67
N HIS A 32 -9.10 5.37 -2.85
CA HIS A 32 -7.97 4.51 -2.49
C HIS A 32 -7.66 4.53 -1.00
N VAL A 33 -7.83 5.66 -0.33
CA VAL A 33 -7.71 5.69 1.13
C VAL A 33 -8.68 4.69 1.77
N VAL A 34 -9.92 4.64 1.29
CA VAL A 34 -10.91 3.66 1.79
C VAL A 34 -10.48 2.22 1.51
N LYS A 35 -10.12 1.95 0.25
CA LYS A 35 -9.87 0.59 -0.25
C LYS A 35 -8.53 0.04 0.22
N MET A 36 -7.49 0.86 0.24
CA MET A 36 -6.14 0.40 0.49
C MET A 36 -5.86 0.09 1.97
N VAL A 37 -6.62 0.63 2.91
CA VAL A 37 -6.55 0.19 4.31
C VAL A 37 -6.87 -1.30 4.39
N LEU A 38 -7.95 -1.73 3.72
CA LEU A 38 -8.34 -3.15 3.67
C LEU A 38 -7.26 -4.00 2.98
N GLU A 39 -6.83 -3.59 1.78
CA GLU A 39 -5.87 -4.40 1.01
C GLU A 39 -4.53 -4.51 1.72
N THR A 40 -4.06 -3.44 2.35
CA THR A 40 -2.82 -3.48 3.14
C THR A 40 -2.96 -4.43 4.33
N ALA A 41 -4.10 -4.38 5.02
CA ALA A 41 -4.38 -5.33 6.11
C ALA A 41 -4.42 -6.77 5.62
N GLN A 42 -4.99 -7.03 4.45
CA GLN A 42 -5.03 -8.37 3.86
C GLN A 42 -3.63 -8.89 3.51
N MET A 43 -2.80 -8.05 2.90
CA MET A 43 -1.42 -8.42 2.54
C MET A 43 -0.56 -8.67 3.78
N LEU A 44 -0.68 -7.82 4.80
CA LEU A 44 0.03 -7.98 6.06
C LEU A 44 -0.41 -9.24 6.81
N SER A 45 -1.71 -9.52 6.81
CA SER A 45 -2.26 -10.76 7.41
C SER A 45 -1.70 -12.00 6.72
N THR A 46 -1.65 -11.98 5.39
CA THR A 46 -1.09 -13.08 4.61
C THR A 46 0.39 -13.27 4.93
N ALA A 47 1.16 -12.20 4.98
CA ALA A 47 2.58 -12.24 5.33
C ALA A 47 2.80 -12.80 6.75
N ALA A 48 1.97 -12.39 7.71
CA ALA A 48 2.04 -12.90 9.08
C ALA A 48 1.76 -14.41 9.12
N ARG A 49 0.77 -14.89 8.37
CA ARG A 49 0.45 -16.32 8.30
C ARG A 49 1.56 -17.15 7.67
N GLU A 50 2.23 -16.61 6.65
CA GLU A 50 3.40 -17.26 6.04
C GLU A 50 4.55 -17.43 7.06
N ARG A 51 4.59 -16.59 8.08
CA ARG A 51 5.56 -16.68 9.19
C ARG A 51 5.05 -17.57 10.35
N GLY A 52 3.86 -18.16 10.22
CA GLY A 52 3.28 -19.04 11.24
C GLY A 52 2.40 -18.35 12.28
N PHE A 53 2.03 -17.09 12.09
CA PHE A 53 1.16 -16.35 13.00
C PHE A 53 -0.27 -16.30 12.48
N GLU A 54 -1.23 -16.76 13.30
CA GLU A 54 -2.66 -16.71 12.94
C GLU A 54 -3.28 -15.41 13.43
N LEU A 55 -2.89 -14.29 12.79
CA LEU A 55 -3.40 -12.96 13.08
C LEU A 55 -4.05 -12.32 11.86
N GLY A 56 -5.02 -11.46 12.11
CA GLY A 56 -5.68 -10.68 11.08
C GLY A 56 -6.62 -11.50 10.20
N TYR A 57 -6.74 -11.08 8.96
CA TYR A 57 -7.62 -11.70 7.97
C TYR A 57 -7.06 -13.05 7.49
N LYS A 58 -7.92 -13.85 6.86
CA LYS A 58 -7.48 -15.06 6.16
C LYS A 58 -6.50 -14.72 5.06
N SER A 59 -5.61 -15.65 4.75
CA SER A 59 -4.66 -15.49 3.64
C SER A 59 -5.40 -15.20 2.33
N ALA A 60 -4.92 -14.21 1.60
CA ALA A 60 -5.45 -13.80 0.30
C ALA A 60 -4.31 -13.48 -0.64
N TYR A 61 -4.35 -14.08 -1.84
CA TYR A 61 -3.36 -13.86 -2.90
C TYR A 61 -1.90 -13.91 -2.42
N PRO A 62 -1.47 -15.02 -1.79
CA PRO A 62 -0.12 -15.09 -1.19
C PRO A 62 1.02 -14.97 -2.19
N LYS A 63 0.74 -15.23 -3.48
CA LYS A 63 1.74 -15.14 -4.56
C LYS A 63 1.72 -13.79 -5.30
N HIS A 64 0.85 -12.86 -4.90
CA HIS A 64 0.85 -11.54 -5.53
C HIS A 64 2.20 -10.84 -5.26
N PRO A 65 2.81 -10.18 -6.25
CA PRO A 65 4.13 -9.55 -6.08
C PRO A 65 4.24 -8.62 -4.88
N MET A 66 3.19 -7.83 -4.59
CA MET A 66 3.21 -6.92 -3.45
C MET A 66 3.16 -7.69 -2.12
N THR A 67 2.37 -8.77 -2.04
CA THR A 67 2.34 -9.64 -0.86
C THR A 67 3.69 -10.32 -0.64
N LEU A 68 4.30 -10.81 -1.72
CA LEU A 68 5.63 -11.42 -1.66
C LEU A 68 6.69 -10.42 -1.18
N TRP A 69 6.61 -9.18 -1.65
CA TRP A 69 7.54 -8.13 -1.22
C TRP A 69 7.42 -7.88 0.30
N ILE A 70 6.20 -7.79 0.83
CA ILE A 70 5.98 -7.63 2.28
C ILE A 70 6.56 -8.82 3.05
N SER A 71 6.37 -10.04 2.53
CA SER A 71 6.82 -11.27 3.16
C SER A 71 8.34 -11.48 3.07
N GLU A 72 9.00 -10.82 2.14
CA GLU A 72 10.41 -11.02 1.81
C GLU A 72 11.34 -10.66 2.97
N SER A 73 11.01 -9.63 3.74
CA SER A 73 11.84 -9.21 4.85
C SER A 73 11.05 -8.50 5.95
N PRO A 74 11.57 -8.51 7.20
CA PRO A 74 10.95 -7.73 8.28
C PRO A 74 10.99 -6.22 8.02
N HIS A 75 11.95 -5.73 7.25
CA HIS A 75 12.01 -4.30 6.89
C HIS A 75 10.87 -3.90 5.96
N ASN A 76 10.56 -4.75 4.97
CA ASN A 76 9.43 -4.53 4.06
C ASN A 76 8.10 -4.57 4.83
N TYR A 77 7.95 -5.56 5.71
CA TYR A 77 6.79 -5.67 6.59
C TYR A 77 6.63 -4.41 7.45
N SER A 78 7.72 -3.94 8.05
CA SER A 78 7.73 -2.73 8.89
C SER A 78 7.27 -1.50 8.11
N TRP A 79 7.79 -1.30 6.89
CA TRP A 79 7.36 -0.20 6.04
C TRP A 79 5.85 -0.26 5.76
N ALA A 80 5.35 -1.44 5.41
CA ALA A 80 3.94 -1.66 5.09
C ALA A 80 3.03 -1.45 6.32
N ILE A 81 3.45 -1.87 7.50
CA ILE A 81 2.73 -1.60 8.76
C ILE A 81 2.57 -0.10 8.97
N LYS A 82 3.68 0.63 8.88
CA LYS A 82 3.67 2.08 9.09
C LYS A 82 2.79 2.80 8.08
N HIS A 83 2.84 2.38 6.83
CA HIS A 83 1.99 2.91 5.77
C HIS A 83 0.51 2.59 6.01
N GLY A 84 0.19 1.35 6.39
CA GLY A 84 -1.18 0.94 6.69
C GLY A 84 -1.77 1.71 7.87
N LEU A 85 -0.99 1.94 8.92
CA LEU A 85 -1.42 2.77 10.04
C LEU A 85 -1.66 4.21 9.60
N ALA A 86 -0.81 4.76 8.74
CA ALA A 86 -0.97 6.10 8.18
C ALA A 86 -2.24 6.21 7.31
N LEU A 87 -2.55 5.18 6.53
CA LEU A 87 -3.79 5.11 5.75
C LEU A 87 -5.03 5.12 6.66
N GLY A 88 -4.99 4.36 7.75
CA GLY A 88 -6.08 4.35 8.73
C GLY A 88 -6.29 5.73 9.36
N THR A 89 -5.21 6.40 9.70
CA THR A 89 -5.25 7.78 10.21
C THR A 89 -5.80 8.74 9.16
N GLU A 90 -5.37 8.60 7.92
CA GLU A 90 -5.86 9.42 6.80
C GLU A 90 -7.37 9.21 6.56
N TYR A 91 -7.83 7.98 6.63
CA TYR A 91 -9.25 7.66 6.54
C TYR A 91 -10.04 8.38 7.63
N GLN A 92 -9.56 8.33 8.87
CA GLN A 92 -10.21 8.99 10.00
C GLN A 92 -10.26 10.51 9.83
N LEU A 93 -9.17 11.09 9.32
CA LEU A 93 -9.12 12.53 9.04
C LEU A 93 -10.14 12.94 7.97
N ARG A 94 -10.29 12.16 6.92
CA ARG A 94 -11.19 12.49 5.80
C ARG A 94 -12.66 12.22 6.11
N TYR A 95 -12.96 11.13 6.83
CA TYR A 95 -14.33 10.65 7.01
C TYR A 95 -14.84 10.69 8.43
N HIS A 96 -14.01 11.06 9.40
CA HIS A 96 -14.36 11.14 10.83
C HIS A 96 -14.89 9.81 11.39
N LYS A 97 -14.34 8.69 10.88
CA LYS A 97 -14.67 7.32 11.30
C LYS A 97 -13.39 6.52 11.46
N VAL A 98 -13.45 5.48 12.29
CA VAL A 98 -12.37 4.49 12.39
C VAL A 98 -12.63 3.38 11.38
N HIS A 99 -11.67 3.12 10.50
CA HIS A 99 -11.76 2.01 9.55
C HIS A 99 -11.53 0.68 10.29
N LYS A 100 -12.39 -0.31 10.05
CA LYS A 100 -12.28 -1.62 10.68
C LYS A 100 -10.88 -2.25 10.48
N SER A 101 -10.34 -2.14 9.28
CA SER A 101 -9.02 -2.70 8.96
C SER A 101 -7.87 -1.97 9.64
N HIS A 102 -8.07 -0.73 10.10
CA HIS A 102 -7.09 -0.01 10.90
C HIS A 102 -6.80 -0.77 12.21
N GLU A 103 -7.83 -1.28 12.86
CA GLU A 103 -7.69 -2.07 14.07
C GLU A 103 -6.95 -3.39 13.80
N VAL A 104 -7.21 -4.02 12.65
CA VAL A 104 -6.51 -5.22 12.22
C VAL A 104 -5.02 -4.94 12.02
N ILE A 105 -4.67 -3.83 11.39
CA ILE A 105 -3.27 -3.44 11.18
C ILE A 105 -2.57 -3.17 12.52
N LYS A 106 -3.25 -2.53 13.47
CA LYS A 106 -2.71 -2.33 14.83
C LYS A 106 -2.33 -3.66 15.50
N GLU A 107 -3.18 -4.67 15.33
CA GLU A 107 -2.91 -6.00 15.83
C GLU A 107 -1.68 -6.63 15.14
N LEU A 108 -1.61 -6.53 13.83
CA LEU A 108 -0.48 -7.02 13.04
C LEU A 108 0.83 -6.25 13.34
N ALA A 109 0.74 -5.01 13.79
CA ALA A 109 1.89 -4.21 14.20
C ALA A 109 2.61 -4.79 15.42
N MET A 110 1.98 -5.69 16.17
CA MET A 110 2.63 -6.40 17.28
C MET A 110 3.81 -7.26 16.81
N LEU A 111 3.82 -7.66 15.54
CA LEU A 111 4.89 -8.44 14.93
C LEU A 111 5.99 -7.57 14.30
N ASP A 112 5.85 -6.26 14.39
CA ASP A 112 6.75 -5.30 13.77
C ASP A 112 7.79 -4.82 14.78
N ASN A 113 9.07 -4.78 14.35
CA ASN A 113 10.15 -4.22 15.16
C ASN A 113 10.42 -2.73 14.88
N GLY A 114 9.67 -2.13 13.98
CA GLY A 114 9.79 -0.70 13.62
C GLY A 114 10.97 -0.35 12.73
N ASP A 115 11.75 -1.34 12.28
CA ASP A 115 12.94 -1.10 11.48
C ASP A 115 12.68 -1.41 9.99
N PHE A 116 12.65 -0.37 9.16
CA PHE A 116 12.51 -0.46 7.72
C PHE A 116 13.74 0.05 6.96
N THR A 117 14.87 0.23 7.66
CA THR A 117 16.08 0.83 7.08
C THR A 117 16.66 0.06 5.90
N GLN A 118 16.44 -1.26 5.85
CA GLN A 118 16.93 -2.12 4.78
C GLN A 118 15.80 -2.65 3.89
N MET A 119 14.73 -1.88 3.73
CA MET A 119 13.67 -2.27 2.80
C MET A 119 14.24 -2.38 1.38
N THR A 120 13.74 -3.37 0.64
CA THR A 120 14.12 -3.54 -0.77
C THR A 120 13.23 -2.70 -1.67
N GLU A 121 13.62 -2.53 -2.93
CA GLU A 121 12.79 -1.81 -3.90
C GLU A 121 11.46 -2.55 -4.08
N PRO A 122 10.32 -1.85 -3.93
CA PRO A 122 9.01 -2.49 -4.11
C PRO A 122 8.73 -2.80 -5.59
N PRO A 123 7.86 -3.80 -5.85
CA PRO A 123 7.45 -4.09 -7.21
C PRO A 123 6.63 -2.94 -7.79
N LYS A 124 6.78 -2.72 -9.09
CA LYS A 124 6.05 -1.70 -9.85
C LYS A 124 4.79 -2.33 -10.42
N CYS A 125 3.72 -2.33 -9.62
CA CYS A 125 2.45 -2.97 -9.96
C CYS A 125 1.55 -2.03 -10.76
N MET A 126 1.90 -1.81 -12.02
CA MET A 126 1.14 -0.99 -12.97
C MET A 126 1.48 -1.41 -14.39
N PRO A 127 0.71 -0.94 -15.40
CA PRO A 127 1.08 -1.15 -16.81
C PRO A 127 2.44 -0.57 -17.15
N ASP A 128 3.15 -1.22 -18.08
CA ASP A 128 4.52 -0.87 -18.44
C ASP A 128 4.72 0.56 -18.91
N GLU A 129 3.71 1.12 -19.57
CA GLU A 129 3.76 2.50 -20.07
C GLU A 129 4.02 3.53 -18.98
N TYR A 130 3.73 3.20 -17.71
CA TYR A 130 3.92 4.09 -16.55
C TYR A 130 5.24 3.86 -15.84
N LYS A 131 5.92 2.76 -16.13
CA LYS A 131 7.13 2.36 -15.40
C LYS A 131 8.35 3.18 -15.80
N THR A 132 9.07 3.63 -14.78
CA THR A 132 10.39 4.26 -14.90
C THR A 132 11.36 3.55 -13.96
N ASP A 133 12.62 3.95 -13.96
CA ASP A 133 13.60 3.44 -13.00
C ASP A 133 13.29 3.84 -11.55
N ASP A 134 12.52 4.91 -11.37
CA ASP A 134 12.09 5.40 -10.06
C ASP A 134 10.68 4.88 -9.76
N TYR A 135 10.54 4.05 -8.72
CA TYR A 135 9.24 3.49 -8.37
C TYR A 135 8.24 4.57 -7.90
N VAL A 136 8.70 5.62 -7.22
CA VAL A 136 7.82 6.72 -6.81
C VAL A 136 7.24 7.41 -8.04
N GLN A 137 8.08 7.76 -9.00
CA GLN A 137 7.62 8.39 -10.25
C GLN A 137 6.70 7.46 -11.03
N SER A 138 6.99 6.17 -11.05
CA SER A 138 6.15 5.16 -11.71
C SER A 138 4.73 5.13 -11.14
N TYR A 139 4.59 5.12 -9.82
CA TYR A 139 3.26 5.14 -9.19
C TYR A 139 2.53 6.45 -9.43
N ARG A 140 3.23 7.59 -9.45
CA ARG A 140 2.63 8.89 -9.79
C ARG A 140 2.16 8.91 -11.24
N ASN A 141 2.95 8.40 -12.17
CA ASN A 141 2.56 8.27 -13.58
C ASN A 141 1.29 7.44 -13.74
N TYR A 142 1.21 6.33 -13.02
CA TYR A 142 0.05 5.45 -13.03
C TYR A 142 -1.21 6.19 -12.56
N TYR A 143 -1.10 6.99 -11.51
CA TYR A 143 -2.22 7.78 -11.00
C TYR A 143 -2.67 8.83 -12.02
N ILE A 144 -1.75 9.57 -12.60
CA ILE A 144 -2.03 10.59 -13.60
C ILE A 144 -2.73 9.97 -14.82
N GLY A 145 -2.23 8.83 -15.30
CA GLY A 145 -2.75 8.19 -16.50
C GLY A 145 -4.10 7.50 -16.31
N ASP A 146 -4.25 6.75 -15.23
CA ASP A 146 -5.40 5.84 -15.05
C ASP A 146 -6.42 6.28 -14.02
N LYS A 147 -6.02 7.07 -13.03
CA LYS A 147 -6.84 7.32 -11.83
C LYS A 147 -7.32 8.77 -11.70
N LYS A 148 -6.73 9.70 -12.44
CA LYS A 148 -7.05 11.12 -12.34
C LYS A 148 -8.53 11.42 -12.56
N ARG A 149 -9.19 10.70 -13.44
CA ARG A 149 -10.60 10.89 -13.80
C ARG A 149 -11.57 10.76 -12.62
N PHE A 150 -11.22 9.99 -11.58
CA PHE A 150 -12.07 9.81 -10.40
C PHE A 150 -11.41 10.27 -9.11
N ALA A 151 -10.19 10.79 -9.15
CA ALA A 151 -9.45 11.18 -7.97
C ALA A 151 -10.05 12.41 -7.30
N LYS A 152 -10.48 12.25 -6.06
CA LYS A 152 -10.99 13.32 -5.20
C LYS A 152 -10.24 13.28 -3.87
N TYR A 153 -10.11 14.43 -3.23
CA TYR A 153 -9.33 14.60 -2.00
C TYR A 153 -10.16 15.39 -0.98
N THR A 154 -10.92 14.68 -0.15
CA THR A 154 -11.74 15.27 0.92
C THR A 154 -10.84 15.66 2.10
N ASN A 155 -10.98 16.90 2.57
CA ASN A 155 -10.20 17.45 3.69
C ASN A 155 -8.68 17.38 3.48
N ARG A 156 -8.25 17.36 2.21
CA ARG A 156 -6.85 17.28 1.82
C ARG A 156 -6.65 18.03 0.51
N THR A 157 -5.57 18.78 0.40
CA THR A 157 -5.22 19.46 -0.85
C THR A 157 -4.87 18.44 -1.94
N THR A 158 -5.38 18.66 -3.15
CA THR A 158 -5.01 17.83 -4.30
C THR A 158 -3.49 17.90 -4.51
N PRO A 159 -2.80 16.74 -4.63
CA PRO A 159 -1.35 16.72 -4.83
C PRO A 159 -0.93 17.48 -6.10
N LYS A 160 0.24 18.10 -6.05
CA LYS A 160 0.75 18.87 -7.20
C LYS A 160 0.85 18.04 -8.49
N PHE A 161 1.29 16.78 -8.39
CA PHE A 161 1.42 15.92 -9.56
C PHE A 161 0.05 15.54 -10.18
N MET A 162 -1.05 15.79 -9.47
CA MET A 162 -2.41 15.57 -9.96
C MET A 162 -3.08 16.82 -10.47
N GLN A 163 -2.48 17.96 -10.34
CA GLN A 163 -3.03 19.26 -10.78
C GLN A 163 -2.80 19.52 -12.26
#